data_457f3b386ddec943ac2f229d74670c10
#
_entry.id   457f3b386ddec943ac2f229d74670c10
#
_cell.length_a   1.000
_cell.length_b   1.000
_cell.length_c   1.000
_cell.angle_alpha   90.00
_cell.angle_beta   90.00
_cell.angle_gamma   90.00
#
_symmetry.space_group_name_H-M   'P 1'
#
loop_
_entity.id
_entity.type
_entity.pdbx_description
1 polymer ?
#
loop_
_entity_poly.entity_id
_entity_poly.type
_entity_poly.pdbx_seq_one_letter_code
_entity_poly.pdbx_strand_id
1 'polypeptide(L)'
;MNVRVNLLAIFVLSICSTCAHAQFDTVINLPENPDSPNPSGFSGNFIGDRQGISSNTQLNVSNGGSIGPLFDAGAEGVPSTNVEVNVSGGAVGNGFDAFGGSTVNISGGTVGNNFEAFGGSTVNISGGVVDSFFDAESGSTVNISGGTVGRDLDARGGSTVDISGGTFGNDFTAFGTVNISGGTFGNDFDAFGSSTVNISGGEFLLNGSAINDITSPFTLGDGDVFTGTLEDGSPFIFSTINSDRLDGVNLFETSTPIVSTTPQVINAASTLRSARVGQTLTVQSGGELGDNFTSVNATLNVEAGSVGDVFEVVGSEINISGGAVGSDFSAYTGSTVNISGGTVGSDFEAFDGSTVNISGGTVGREFEAFDGSTVNISGGEIGIIFSANDGSEVNISGGTLGNNFNANRGSTVNISGGEVGSFFEAQFGSAVDISGGTFGNGFNAFGDSTVDISGGTFGDDFRANNGSTVNLFGTDFFLNGSPIDASTLGEPFTVMDRGEDVVLSGVFADGTPFDFDLNPNTPPPFSSRDFFASNSTLPITRVAVAVPEPGCGLTLATMSLVLLVRRRRAL
;
A
#
# COMPACT_ATOMS: atom_id res chain seq x y z
N MET A 1 -29.28 -9.61 50.99
CA MET A 1 -28.49 -8.50 50.54
C MET A 1 -27.11 -8.67 51.15
N ASN A 2 -26.28 -9.52 50.52
CA ASN A 2 -24.93 -9.83 51.01
C ASN A 2 -23.95 -9.36 49.95
N VAL A 3 -23.30 -8.25 50.24
CA VAL A 3 -22.17 -7.71 49.47
C VAL A 3 -20.94 -8.55 49.80
N ARG A 4 -20.43 -9.31 48.83
CA ARG A 4 -19.11 -9.93 48.93
C ARG A 4 -18.07 -8.93 48.43
N VAL A 5 -17.31 -8.39 49.37
CA VAL A 5 -16.08 -7.65 49.09
C VAL A 5 -15.00 -8.67 48.79
N ASN A 6 -14.56 -8.73 47.55
CA ASN A 6 -13.35 -9.47 47.19
C ASN A 6 -12.12 -8.65 47.59
N LEU A 7 -11.47 -9.09 48.63
CA LEU A 7 -10.17 -8.59 49.07
C LEU A 7 -9.12 -9.10 48.07
N LEU A 8 -8.63 -8.23 47.23
CA LEU A 8 -7.47 -8.49 46.39
C LEU A 8 -6.22 -8.49 47.31
N ALA A 9 -5.71 -9.68 47.59
CA ALA A 9 -4.47 -9.84 48.35
C ALA A 9 -3.29 -9.40 47.48
N ILE A 10 -2.79 -8.19 47.72
CA ILE A 10 -1.51 -7.76 47.18
C ILE A 10 -0.44 -8.60 47.89
N PHE A 11 0.09 -9.61 47.17
CA PHE A 11 1.32 -10.28 47.57
C PHE A 11 2.49 -9.35 47.25
N VAL A 12 2.89 -8.54 48.23
CA VAL A 12 4.20 -7.91 48.21
C VAL A 12 5.22 -9.02 48.46
N LEU A 13 5.75 -9.58 47.38
CA LEU A 13 6.89 -10.48 47.45
C LEU A 13 8.09 -9.61 47.81
N SER A 14 8.46 -9.61 49.10
CA SER A 14 9.77 -9.08 49.55
C SER A 14 10.85 -9.96 48.92
N ILE A 15 11.31 -9.60 47.73
CA ILE A 15 12.47 -10.24 47.10
C ILE A 15 13.68 -9.84 47.96
N CYS A 16 14.16 -10.85 48.67
CA CYS A 16 15.44 -10.78 49.38
C CYS A 16 16.53 -10.30 48.42
N SER A 17 17.15 -9.18 48.68
CA SER A 17 18.20 -8.55 47.90
C SER A 17 19.54 -9.28 48.03
N THR A 18 19.56 -10.53 47.61
CA THR A 18 20.80 -11.22 47.23
C THR A 18 20.55 -11.88 45.86
N CYS A 19 20.22 -11.07 44.86
CA CYS A 19 20.61 -11.46 43.51
C CYS A 19 22.13 -11.48 43.52
N ALA A 20 22.71 -12.69 43.55
CA ALA A 20 24.09 -12.83 43.15
C ALA A 20 24.15 -12.30 41.72
N HIS A 21 24.71 -11.12 41.52
CA HIS A 21 25.10 -10.65 40.20
C HIS A 21 26.01 -11.77 39.66
N ALA A 22 25.68 -12.33 38.52
CA ALA A 22 26.60 -13.21 37.82
C ALA A 22 27.90 -12.39 37.65
N GLN A 23 28.93 -12.80 38.37
CA GLN A 23 30.21 -12.12 38.30
C GLN A 23 30.92 -12.67 37.08
N PHE A 24 31.10 -11.84 36.06
CA PHE A 24 31.90 -12.18 34.91
C PHE A 24 33.38 -12.19 35.26
N ASP A 25 34.11 -13.18 34.78
CA ASP A 25 35.57 -13.24 34.91
C ASP A 25 36.25 -12.17 34.04
N THR A 26 35.60 -11.82 32.94
CA THR A 26 36.09 -10.84 31.97
C THR A 26 35.00 -9.84 31.62
N VAL A 27 35.29 -8.56 31.68
CA VAL A 27 34.41 -7.47 31.20
C VAL A 27 35.20 -6.66 30.17
N ILE A 28 34.59 -6.52 28.98
CA ILE A 28 35.13 -5.77 27.84
C ILE A 28 34.21 -4.59 27.57
N ASN A 29 34.76 -3.37 27.48
CA ASN A 29 33.99 -2.18 27.16
C ASN A 29 34.49 -1.54 25.87
N LEU A 30 33.57 -1.20 24.98
CA LEU A 30 33.82 -0.49 23.73
C LEU A 30 32.96 0.78 23.66
N PRO A 31 33.55 1.97 23.65
CA PRO A 31 34.99 2.26 23.75
C PRO A 31 35.59 1.81 25.07
N GLU A 32 36.89 1.51 25.04
CA GLU A 32 37.64 1.13 26.25
C GLU A 32 37.54 2.21 27.33
N ASN A 33 37.21 1.80 28.54
CA ASN A 33 37.20 2.68 29.69
C ASN A 33 38.67 2.93 30.20
N PRO A 34 39.19 4.18 30.20
CA PRO A 34 40.53 4.47 30.63
C PRO A 34 40.82 4.06 32.07
N ASP A 35 39.79 4.09 32.95
CA ASP A 35 39.89 3.75 34.35
C ASP A 35 39.78 2.22 34.62
N SER A 36 39.36 1.47 33.62
CA SER A 36 39.23 0.01 33.68
C SER A 36 39.58 -0.57 32.30
N PRO A 37 40.88 -0.72 32.00
CA PRO A 37 41.33 -1.16 30.69
C PRO A 37 40.88 -2.58 30.40
N ASN A 38 40.55 -2.82 29.13
CA ASN A 38 40.16 -4.15 28.64
C ASN A 38 41.31 -5.17 28.74
N PRO A 39 41.00 -6.47 28.79
CA PRO A 39 42.02 -7.51 28.74
C PRO A 39 42.91 -7.42 27.50
N SER A 40 44.11 -7.98 27.58
CA SER A 40 45.02 -8.03 26.41
C SER A 40 44.38 -8.71 25.22
N GLY A 41 44.32 -8.02 24.09
CA GLY A 41 43.64 -8.46 22.86
C GLY A 41 42.35 -7.69 22.51
N PHE A 42 41.81 -6.94 23.48
CA PHE A 42 40.61 -6.11 23.31
C PHE A 42 40.92 -4.67 23.75
N SER A 43 41.66 -3.94 22.96
CA SER A 43 42.05 -2.57 23.32
C SER A 43 41.43 -1.55 22.35
N GLY A 44 41.05 -0.38 22.89
CA GLY A 44 40.51 0.73 22.12
C GLY A 44 39.01 0.65 21.92
N ASN A 45 38.53 0.98 20.71
CA ASN A 45 37.12 1.18 20.41
C ASN A 45 36.54 0.10 19.47
N PHE A 46 37.37 -0.85 19.07
CA PHE A 46 37.03 -1.81 18.00
C PHE A 46 37.48 -3.25 18.35
N ILE A 47 36.58 -4.20 18.09
CA ILE A 47 36.90 -5.63 17.99
C ILE A 47 36.94 -6.00 16.52
N GLY A 48 38.03 -6.64 16.08
CA GLY A 48 38.24 -7.01 14.66
C GLY A 48 37.30 -8.10 14.18
N ASP A 49 37.36 -8.34 12.87
CA ASP A 49 36.57 -9.36 12.17
C ASP A 49 36.86 -10.76 12.69
N ARG A 50 35.82 -11.61 12.69
CA ARG A 50 35.92 -13.05 13.06
C ARG A 50 36.51 -13.27 14.47
N GLN A 51 36.09 -12.41 15.38
CA GLN A 51 36.38 -12.53 16.80
C GLN A 51 35.15 -13.04 17.54
N GLY A 52 35.33 -13.47 18.77
CA GLY A 52 34.22 -13.86 19.63
C GLY A 52 34.59 -13.80 21.10
N ILE A 53 33.57 -13.93 21.95
CA ILE A 53 33.73 -14.05 23.40
C ILE A 53 33.21 -15.43 23.86
N SER A 54 33.83 -15.94 24.92
CA SER A 54 33.49 -17.25 25.47
C SER A 54 32.92 -17.12 26.89
N SER A 55 32.69 -18.26 27.54
CA SER A 55 32.09 -18.34 28.89
C SER A 55 32.67 -17.36 29.90
N ASN A 56 31.85 -16.89 30.79
CA ASN A 56 32.14 -15.88 31.84
C ASN A 56 32.63 -14.53 31.32
N THR A 57 32.19 -14.13 30.13
CA THR A 57 32.57 -12.85 29.51
C THR A 57 31.35 -11.97 29.29
N GLN A 58 31.47 -10.70 29.71
CA GLN A 58 30.55 -9.62 29.36
C GLN A 58 31.21 -8.65 28.38
N LEU A 59 30.53 -8.33 27.29
CA LEU A 59 30.93 -7.32 26.31
C LEU A 59 29.93 -6.19 26.30
N ASN A 60 30.36 -4.98 26.52
CA ASN A 60 29.54 -3.78 26.46
C ASN A 60 29.96 -2.90 25.28
N VAL A 61 29.03 -2.64 24.37
CA VAL A 61 29.20 -1.78 23.19
C VAL A 61 28.35 -0.54 23.37
N SER A 62 28.98 0.61 23.43
CA SER A 62 28.32 1.92 23.58
C SER A 62 28.73 2.87 22.45
N ASN A 63 28.25 4.10 22.46
CA ASN A 63 28.54 5.09 21.42
C ASN A 63 30.06 5.23 21.19
N GLY A 64 30.47 5.04 19.91
CA GLY A 64 31.88 5.08 19.50
C GLY A 64 32.59 3.73 19.57
N GLY A 65 31.98 2.70 20.16
CA GLY A 65 32.45 1.32 20.11
C GLY A 65 31.99 0.63 18.82
N SER A 66 32.77 -0.34 18.35
CA SER A 66 32.36 -1.15 17.20
C SER A 66 32.92 -2.57 17.26
N ILE A 67 32.17 -3.48 16.68
CA ILE A 67 32.53 -4.88 16.48
C ILE A 67 32.53 -5.13 14.96
N GLY A 68 33.60 -5.77 14.47
CA GLY A 68 33.69 -6.20 13.07
C GLY A 68 32.72 -7.30 12.71
N PRO A 69 32.61 -7.65 11.43
CA PRO A 69 31.74 -8.72 10.97
C PRO A 69 32.17 -10.11 11.46
N LEU A 70 31.22 -11.04 11.45
CA LEU A 70 31.38 -12.44 11.86
C LEU A 70 31.88 -12.56 13.33
N PHE A 71 31.10 -11.96 14.23
CA PHE A 71 31.39 -11.98 15.66
C PHE A 71 30.51 -13.00 16.37
N ASP A 72 31.14 -13.82 17.24
CA ASP A 72 30.49 -14.90 17.96
C ASP A 72 30.32 -14.54 19.46
N ALA A 73 29.06 -14.52 19.93
CA ALA A 73 28.76 -14.54 21.36
C ALA A 73 28.56 -15.99 21.82
N GLY A 74 29.56 -16.55 22.45
CA GLY A 74 29.60 -17.96 22.78
C GLY A 74 30.46 -18.78 21.81
N ALA A 75 30.24 -20.10 21.76
CA ALA A 75 30.99 -21.00 20.89
C ALA A 75 30.05 -21.99 20.19
N GLU A 76 30.27 -22.21 18.91
CA GLU A 76 29.54 -23.19 18.11
C GLU A 76 29.67 -24.61 18.68
N GLY A 77 28.54 -25.32 18.80
CA GLY A 77 28.49 -26.72 19.20
C GLY A 77 28.86 -27.03 20.65
N VAL A 78 29.21 -26.03 21.46
CA VAL A 78 29.49 -26.18 22.90
C VAL A 78 28.65 -25.18 23.69
N PRO A 79 27.79 -25.62 24.62
CA PRO A 79 27.03 -24.69 25.43
C PRO A 79 27.96 -23.73 26.20
N SER A 80 27.91 -22.45 25.90
CA SER A 80 28.60 -21.43 26.65
C SER A 80 27.82 -21.14 27.94
N THR A 81 28.49 -20.69 28.97
CA THR A 81 27.84 -20.30 30.22
C THR A 81 28.24 -18.87 30.56
N ASN A 82 27.25 -18.06 30.93
CA ASN A 82 27.48 -16.69 31.39
C ASN A 82 28.25 -15.84 30.35
N VAL A 83 27.73 -15.82 29.13
CA VAL A 83 28.17 -14.92 28.04
C VAL A 83 27.12 -13.84 27.87
N GLU A 84 27.53 -12.58 27.91
CA GLU A 84 26.61 -11.46 27.78
C GLU A 84 27.17 -10.39 26.83
N VAL A 85 26.36 -9.96 25.85
CA VAL A 85 26.68 -8.85 24.95
C VAL A 85 25.62 -7.77 25.14
N ASN A 86 26.04 -6.58 25.54
CA ASN A 86 25.19 -5.42 25.75
C ASN A 86 25.51 -4.36 24.68
N VAL A 87 24.59 -4.13 23.75
CA VAL A 87 24.66 -3.08 22.73
C VAL A 87 23.74 -1.95 23.14
N SER A 88 24.30 -0.89 23.70
CA SER A 88 23.57 0.33 24.09
C SER A 88 23.84 1.52 23.16
N GLY A 89 24.71 1.31 22.16
CA GLY A 89 25.11 2.26 21.13
C GLY A 89 26.24 1.66 20.29
N GLY A 90 26.83 2.45 19.39
CA GLY A 90 27.88 1.96 18.51
C GLY A 90 27.37 1.02 17.42
N ALA A 91 28.23 0.15 16.89
CA ALA A 91 27.90 -0.70 15.78
C ALA A 91 28.45 -2.12 15.94
N VAL A 92 27.66 -3.13 15.57
CA VAL A 92 28.05 -4.52 15.38
C VAL A 92 27.96 -4.82 13.90
N GLY A 93 29.00 -5.44 13.33
CA GLY A 93 29.07 -5.79 11.90
C GLY A 93 28.13 -6.93 11.53
N ASN A 94 28.10 -7.27 10.25
CA ASN A 94 27.27 -8.35 9.70
C ASN A 94 27.73 -9.74 10.17
N GLY A 95 26.79 -10.69 10.22
CA GLY A 95 27.07 -12.06 10.62
C GLY A 95 27.41 -12.15 12.11
N PHE A 96 26.55 -11.59 12.95
CA PHE A 96 26.67 -11.73 14.41
C PHE A 96 25.94 -13.00 14.84
N ASP A 97 26.64 -13.92 15.50
CA ASP A 97 26.10 -15.18 15.97
C ASP A 97 26.00 -15.22 17.50
N ALA A 98 24.78 -15.45 18.00
CA ALA A 98 24.50 -15.68 19.41
C ALA A 98 24.33 -17.18 19.68
N PHE A 99 25.35 -17.86 20.16
CA PHE A 99 25.33 -19.31 20.44
C PHE A 99 24.70 -19.64 21.80
N GLY A 100 24.34 -20.92 21.98
CA GLY A 100 23.65 -21.41 23.16
C GLY A 100 24.31 -21.04 24.49
N GLY A 101 23.51 -20.53 25.42
CA GLY A 101 23.95 -20.04 26.73
C GLY A 101 24.46 -18.60 26.71
N SER A 102 24.37 -17.89 25.59
CA SER A 102 24.59 -16.45 25.50
C SER A 102 23.32 -15.64 25.72
N THR A 103 23.49 -14.43 26.22
CA THR A 103 22.44 -13.39 26.30
C THR A 103 22.92 -12.14 25.54
N VAL A 104 22.12 -11.70 24.59
CA VAL A 104 22.38 -10.47 23.81
C VAL A 104 21.31 -9.45 24.16
N ASN A 105 21.71 -8.27 24.65
CA ASN A 105 20.82 -7.18 24.98
C ASN A 105 21.09 -6.00 24.06
N ILE A 106 20.11 -5.63 23.24
CA ILE A 106 20.19 -4.49 22.30
C ILE A 106 19.22 -3.42 22.78
N SER A 107 19.76 -2.32 23.28
CA SER A 107 18.99 -1.16 23.76
C SER A 107 19.27 0.11 22.95
N GLY A 108 20.19 0.04 21.99
CA GLY A 108 20.58 1.15 21.11
C GLY A 108 21.68 0.72 20.15
N GLY A 109 22.13 1.64 19.28
CA GLY A 109 23.14 1.34 18.26
C GLY A 109 22.58 0.56 17.08
N THR A 110 23.48 -0.09 16.32
CA THR A 110 23.14 -0.86 15.12
C THR A 110 23.77 -2.24 15.16
N VAL A 111 23.04 -3.26 14.76
CA VAL A 111 23.52 -4.62 14.48
C VAL A 111 23.28 -4.86 12.99
N GLY A 112 24.33 -5.27 12.28
CA GLY A 112 24.29 -5.47 10.82
C GLY A 112 23.49 -6.70 10.40
N ASN A 113 23.47 -6.93 9.10
CA ASN A 113 22.74 -8.04 8.47
C ASN A 113 23.22 -9.43 8.92
N ASN A 114 22.36 -10.42 8.74
CA ASN A 114 22.61 -11.83 9.05
C ASN A 114 22.97 -12.01 10.54
N PHE A 115 22.08 -11.59 11.42
CA PHE A 115 22.17 -11.90 12.84
C PHE A 115 21.48 -13.24 13.10
N GLU A 116 22.18 -14.21 13.66
CA GLU A 116 21.64 -15.53 13.98
C GLU A 116 21.59 -15.77 15.50
N ALA A 117 20.41 -16.06 16.03
CA ALA A 117 20.20 -16.48 17.41
C ALA A 117 20.04 -18.00 17.47
N PHE A 118 21.10 -18.72 17.81
CA PHE A 118 21.11 -20.18 17.88
C PHE A 118 20.43 -20.74 19.13
N GLY A 119 20.06 -22.02 19.07
CA GLY A 119 19.33 -22.69 20.14
C GLY A 119 19.99 -22.60 21.51
N GLY A 120 19.21 -22.18 22.51
CA GLY A 120 19.66 -21.92 23.88
C GLY A 120 20.24 -20.52 24.09
N SER A 121 20.28 -19.65 23.09
CA SER A 121 20.56 -18.23 23.25
C SER A 121 19.30 -17.45 23.65
N THR A 122 19.51 -16.27 24.25
CA THR A 122 18.45 -15.31 24.54
C THR A 122 18.83 -13.96 23.95
N VAL A 123 17.97 -13.38 23.12
CA VAL A 123 18.16 -12.05 22.54
C VAL A 123 17.05 -11.12 23.05
N ASN A 124 17.42 -9.98 23.60
CA ASN A 124 16.50 -8.96 24.09
C ASN A 124 16.73 -7.67 23.31
N ILE A 125 15.72 -7.22 22.57
CA ILE A 125 15.74 -5.97 21.79
C ILE A 125 14.75 -5.00 22.40
N SER A 126 15.26 -3.91 22.98
CA SER A 126 14.44 -2.84 23.56
C SER A 126 14.65 -1.49 22.87
N GLY A 127 15.56 -1.42 21.89
CA GLY A 127 15.88 -0.21 21.13
C GLY A 127 17.00 -0.48 20.12
N GLY A 128 17.42 0.55 19.40
CA GLY A 128 18.43 0.42 18.34
C GLY A 128 17.86 -0.13 17.04
N VAL A 129 18.75 -0.52 16.16
CA VAL A 129 18.42 -1.10 14.84
C VAL A 129 19.12 -2.43 14.69
N VAL A 130 18.37 -3.47 14.39
CA VAL A 130 18.86 -4.75 13.87
C VAL A 130 18.52 -4.74 12.38
N ASP A 131 19.54 -4.89 11.55
CA ASP A 131 19.38 -4.83 10.10
C ASP A 131 18.71 -6.11 9.55
N SER A 132 18.69 -6.31 8.25
CA SER A 132 17.93 -7.38 7.59
C SER A 132 18.54 -8.78 7.83
N PHE A 133 17.71 -9.83 7.60
CA PHE A 133 18.09 -11.25 7.75
C PHE A 133 18.44 -11.62 9.20
N PHE A 134 17.44 -11.45 10.08
CA PHE A 134 17.58 -11.91 11.47
C PHE A 134 16.91 -13.28 11.65
N ASP A 135 17.70 -14.30 11.93
CA ASP A 135 17.24 -15.67 12.14
C ASP A 135 17.16 -16.04 13.63
N ALA A 136 15.95 -16.32 14.12
CA ALA A 136 15.73 -16.97 15.40
C ALA A 136 15.68 -18.49 15.20
N GLU A 137 16.81 -19.16 15.42
CA GLU A 137 16.98 -20.59 15.19
C GLU A 137 16.28 -21.45 16.26
N SER A 138 16.04 -22.73 15.92
CA SER A 138 15.35 -23.66 16.81
C SER A 138 15.93 -23.71 18.22
N GLY A 139 15.09 -23.47 19.23
CA GLY A 139 15.47 -23.46 20.65
C GLY A 139 16.02 -22.12 21.14
N SER A 140 16.06 -21.08 20.31
CA SER A 140 16.35 -19.70 20.75
C SER A 140 15.13 -19.03 21.37
N THR A 141 15.38 -17.98 22.14
CA THR A 141 14.36 -17.08 22.68
C THR A 141 14.71 -15.65 22.30
N VAL A 142 13.79 -14.97 21.64
CA VAL A 142 13.94 -13.56 21.23
C VAL A 142 12.81 -12.73 21.82
N ASN A 143 13.15 -11.71 22.58
CA ASN A 143 12.20 -10.79 23.21
C ASN A 143 12.37 -9.40 22.60
N ILE A 144 11.34 -8.88 21.93
CA ILE A 144 11.36 -7.58 21.26
C ILE A 144 10.33 -6.67 21.91
N SER A 145 10.80 -5.62 22.57
CA SER A 145 9.95 -4.62 23.23
C SER A 145 10.11 -3.20 22.65
N GLY A 146 10.96 -3.06 21.64
CA GLY A 146 11.22 -1.76 20.98
C GLY A 146 12.35 -1.87 19.97
N GLY A 147 12.72 -0.76 19.37
CA GLY A 147 13.72 -0.70 18.30
C GLY A 147 13.15 -0.96 16.94
N THR A 148 14.03 -1.12 15.96
CA THR A 148 13.68 -1.44 14.57
C THR A 148 14.37 -2.74 14.19
N VAL A 149 13.63 -3.68 13.65
CA VAL A 149 14.14 -4.91 13.02
C VAL A 149 13.89 -4.77 11.53
N GLY A 150 14.93 -4.95 10.73
CA GLY A 150 14.86 -4.86 9.28
C GLY A 150 13.95 -5.94 8.68
N ARG A 151 13.99 -6.09 7.38
CA ARG A 151 13.24 -7.14 6.70
C ARG A 151 13.87 -8.52 6.88
N ASP A 152 13.11 -9.55 6.51
CA ASP A 152 13.53 -10.97 6.59
C ASP A 152 13.85 -11.38 8.05
N LEU A 153 12.88 -11.23 8.97
CA LEU A 153 12.92 -11.84 10.30
C LEU A 153 12.32 -13.25 10.22
N ASP A 154 13.14 -14.26 10.43
CA ASP A 154 12.72 -15.66 10.44
C ASP A 154 12.61 -16.22 11.86
N ALA A 155 11.39 -16.49 12.35
CA ALA A 155 11.15 -17.28 13.54
C ALA A 155 11.08 -18.76 13.16
N ARG A 156 12.23 -19.46 13.17
CA ARG A 156 12.33 -20.84 12.71
C ARG A 156 11.67 -21.85 13.65
N GLY A 157 11.29 -23.01 13.13
CA GLY A 157 10.58 -24.03 13.90
C GLY A 157 11.28 -24.42 15.19
N GLY A 158 10.59 -24.25 16.33
CA GLY A 158 11.14 -24.51 17.68
C GLY A 158 11.79 -23.30 18.34
N SER A 159 11.84 -22.14 17.70
CA SER A 159 12.16 -20.85 18.35
C SER A 159 10.94 -20.29 19.09
N THR A 160 11.20 -19.34 19.97
CA THR A 160 10.17 -18.50 20.59
C THR A 160 10.54 -17.03 20.39
N VAL A 161 9.61 -16.27 19.79
CA VAL A 161 9.75 -14.83 19.56
C VAL A 161 8.60 -14.12 20.25
N ASP A 162 8.91 -13.32 21.27
CA ASP A 162 7.93 -12.54 22.04
C ASP A 162 8.02 -11.07 21.65
N ILE A 163 6.96 -10.51 21.09
CA ILE A 163 6.88 -9.15 20.56
C ILE A 163 5.88 -8.35 21.38
N SER A 164 6.36 -7.35 22.10
CA SER A 164 5.55 -6.40 22.86
C SER A 164 5.72 -4.95 22.40
N GLY A 165 6.45 -4.72 21.33
CA GLY A 165 6.69 -3.42 20.71
C GLY A 165 7.77 -3.48 19.65
N GLY A 166 8.12 -2.35 19.06
CA GLY A 166 9.11 -2.25 17.99
C GLY A 166 8.49 -2.04 16.62
N THR A 167 9.35 -1.86 15.62
CA THR A 167 8.96 -1.71 14.21
C THR A 167 9.66 -2.78 13.40
N PHE A 168 8.91 -3.50 12.59
CA PHE A 168 9.39 -4.61 11.77
C PHE A 168 9.31 -4.21 10.29
N GLY A 169 10.34 -4.55 9.53
CA GLY A 169 10.29 -4.43 8.07
C GLY A 169 9.40 -5.52 7.45
N ASN A 170 9.44 -5.61 6.13
CA ASN A 170 8.71 -6.64 5.37
C ASN A 170 9.34 -8.03 5.56
N ASP A 171 8.63 -9.07 5.09
CA ASP A 171 9.11 -10.46 5.05
C ASP A 171 9.36 -11.06 6.45
N PHE A 172 8.39 -10.96 7.36
CA PHE A 172 8.47 -11.65 8.64
C PHE A 172 7.87 -13.06 8.54
N THR A 173 8.70 -14.08 8.67
CA THR A 173 8.26 -15.48 8.54
C THR A 173 8.20 -16.21 9.88
N ALA A 174 7.04 -16.76 10.23
CA ALA A 174 6.80 -17.54 11.44
C ALA A 174 6.65 -19.03 11.14
N PHE A 175 7.64 -19.85 11.55
CA PHE A 175 7.56 -21.31 11.66
C PHE A 175 7.61 -21.78 13.11
N GLY A 176 8.07 -20.96 14.03
CA GLY A 176 8.18 -21.22 15.47
C GLY A 176 6.96 -20.76 16.27
N THR A 177 7.18 -20.44 17.53
CA THR A 177 6.19 -19.78 18.39
C THR A 177 6.43 -18.27 18.35
N VAL A 178 5.42 -17.51 17.94
CA VAL A 178 5.47 -16.04 17.91
C VAL A 178 4.30 -15.49 18.72
N ASN A 179 4.60 -14.71 19.75
CA ASN A 179 3.61 -14.05 20.59
C ASN A 179 3.64 -12.55 20.32
N ILE A 180 2.53 -11.99 19.85
CA ILE A 180 2.41 -10.59 19.47
C ILE A 180 1.44 -9.90 20.40
N SER A 181 1.91 -8.90 21.12
CA SER A 181 1.10 -8.04 22.01
C SER A 181 1.36 -6.55 21.74
N GLY A 182 2.24 -6.19 20.84
CA GLY A 182 2.56 -4.82 20.45
C GLY A 182 3.44 -4.77 19.22
N GLY A 183 3.72 -3.55 18.74
CA GLY A 183 4.59 -3.31 17.61
C GLY A 183 3.86 -2.94 16.32
N THR A 184 4.64 -2.59 15.31
CA THR A 184 4.18 -2.25 13.96
C THR A 184 4.86 -3.15 12.95
N PHE A 185 4.10 -3.77 12.06
CA PHE A 185 4.59 -4.74 11.09
C PHE A 185 4.56 -4.15 9.69
N GLY A 186 5.55 -4.48 8.86
CA GLY A 186 5.52 -4.26 7.42
C GLY A 186 4.70 -5.35 6.72
N ASN A 187 4.71 -5.34 5.39
CA ASN A 187 4.03 -6.31 4.55
C ASN A 187 4.73 -7.69 4.55
N ASP A 188 4.08 -8.70 3.99
CA ASP A 188 4.58 -10.06 3.89
C ASP A 188 4.83 -10.73 5.26
N PHE A 189 3.83 -10.64 6.17
CA PHE A 189 3.85 -11.39 7.42
C PHE A 189 3.28 -12.81 7.20
N ASP A 190 4.17 -13.80 7.22
CA ASP A 190 3.83 -15.20 6.95
C ASP A 190 3.76 -16.05 8.23
N ALA A 191 2.54 -16.38 8.67
CA ALA A 191 2.30 -17.40 9.70
C ALA A 191 1.87 -18.71 9.05
N PHE A 192 2.78 -19.67 8.97
CA PHE A 192 2.48 -20.98 8.38
C PHE A 192 1.77 -21.91 9.36
N GLY A 193 0.89 -22.80 8.88
CA GLY A 193 0.08 -23.68 9.71
C GLY A 193 0.84 -24.66 10.64
N SER A 194 2.18 -24.71 10.54
CA SER A 194 3.05 -25.42 11.49
C SER A 194 3.56 -24.53 12.62
N SER A 195 3.38 -23.24 12.54
CA SER A 195 3.74 -22.28 13.58
C SER A 195 2.69 -22.20 14.67
N THR A 196 3.03 -21.55 15.78
CA THR A 196 2.10 -21.13 16.81
C THR A 196 2.17 -19.62 16.93
N VAL A 197 1.27 -18.91 16.23
CA VAL A 197 1.19 -17.45 16.33
C VAL A 197 0.04 -17.08 17.24
N ASN A 198 0.32 -16.27 18.24
CA ASN A 198 -0.63 -15.78 19.23
C ASN A 198 -0.68 -14.25 19.15
N ILE A 199 -1.85 -13.68 18.88
CA ILE A 199 -2.07 -12.23 18.82
C ILE A 199 -2.93 -11.82 20.01
N SER A 200 -2.40 -10.95 20.87
CA SER A 200 -3.08 -10.42 22.05
C SER A 200 -3.48 -8.97 21.82
N GLY A 201 -4.78 -8.68 21.93
CA GLY A 201 -5.33 -7.37 21.66
C GLY A 201 -6.84 -7.31 21.75
N GLY A 202 -7.46 -6.52 20.91
CA GLY A 202 -8.92 -6.40 20.84
C GLY A 202 -9.35 -5.69 19.56
N GLU A 203 -10.65 -5.43 19.47
CA GLU A 203 -11.22 -4.77 18.28
C GLU A 203 -10.89 -5.52 16.98
N PHE A 204 -10.88 -6.87 17.03
CA PHE A 204 -10.55 -7.70 15.88
C PHE A 204 -11.65 -7.64 14.82
N LEU A 205 -11.28 -7.20 13.62
CA LEU A 205 -12.18 -7.04 12.48
C LEU A 205 -11.67 -7.83 11.27
N LEU A 206 -12.57 -8.51 10.59
CA LEU A 206 -12.33 -9.11 9.28
C LEU A 206 -13.16 -8.34 8.26
N ASN A 207 -12.51 -7.75 7.26
CA ASN A 207 -13.15 -6.91 6.25
C ASN A 207 -14.07 -5.85 6.88
N GLY A 208 -13.59 -5.19 7.94
CA GLY A 208 -14.33 -4.17 8.69
C GLY A 208 -15.43 -4.69 9.62
N SER A 209 -15.71 -6.00 9.64
CA SER A 209 -16.74 -6.63 10.48
C SER A 209 -16.12 -7.32 11.69
N ALA A 210 -16.75 -7.16 12.88
CA ALA A 210 -16.24 -7.74 14.12
C ALA A 210 -16.16 -9.27 14.08
N ILE A 211 -15.04 -9.84 14.50
CA ILE A 211 -14.87 -11.27 14.70
C ILE A 211 -15.47 -11.62 16.06
N ASN A 212 -16.62 -12.33 16.05
CA ASN A 212 -17.36 -12.67 17.28
C ASN A 212 -16.93 -13.99 17.91
N ASP A 213 -16.23 -14.85 17.19
CA ASP A 213 -15.74 -16.14 17.68
C ASP A 213 -14.21 -16.22 17.52
N ILE A 214 -13.50 -16.00 18.61
CA ILE A 214 -12.04 -16.11 18.70
C ILE A 214 -11.60 -17.40 19.43
N THR A 215 -12.51 -18.34 19.64
CA THR A 215 -12.21 -19.60 20.36
C THR A 215 -11.53 -20.63 19.47
N SER A 216 -11.61 -20.47 18.15
CA SER A 216 -10.97 -21.30 17.14
C SER A 216 -9.81 -20.55 16.52
N PRO A 217 -8.74 -21.24 16.08
CA PRO A 217 -7.66 -20.61 15.35
C PRO A 217 -8.18 -19.91 14.09
N PHE A 218 -7.70 -18.70 13.86
CA PHE A 218 -8.08 -17.84 12.76
C PHE A 218 -7.18 -18.07 11.54
N THR A 219 -7.76 -18.09 10.35
CA THR A 219 -7.02 -18.18 9.09
C THR A 219 -7.54 -17.10 8.15
N LEU A 220 -6.62 -16.36 7.55
CA LEU A 220 -6.92 -15.30 6.61
C LEU A 220 -7.25 -15.90 5.24
N GLY A 221 -8.41 -15.56 4.68
CA GLY A 221 -8.84 -15.98 3.35
C GLY A 221 -8.24 -15.10 2.26
N ASP A 222 -8.33 -15.56 1.01
CA ASP A 222 -7.87 -14.80 -0.16
C ASP A 222 -8.71 -13.52 -0.35
N GLY A 223 -8.06 -12.37 -0.48
CA GLY A 223 -8.70 -11.05 -0.53
C GLY A 223 -9.11 -10.47 0.84
N ASP A 224 -8.87 -11.17 1.95
CA ASP A 224 -9.26 -10.71 3.27
C ASP A 224 -8.29 -9.65 3.86
N VAL A 225 -8.85 -8.74 4.64
CA VAL A 225 -8.13 -7.77 5.47
C VAL A 225 -8.49 -7.97 6.94
N PHE A 226 -7.51 -8.35 7.75
CA PHE A 226 -7.66 -8.54 9.20
C PHE A 226 -7.01 -7.38 9.96
N THR A 227 -7.78 -6.74 10.81
CA THR A 227 -7.33 -5.60 11.61
C THR A 227 -7.67 -5.77 13.09
N GLY A 228 -6.98 -5.03 13.92
CA GLY A 228 -7.24 -4.95 15.35
C GLY A 228 -6.33 -3.97 16.03
N THR A 229 -6.42 -3.94 17.37
CA THR A 229 -5.55 -3.15 18.23
C THR A 229 -4.82 -4.08 19.17
N LEU A 230 -3.50 -4.06 19.16
CA LEU A 230 -2.67 -4.87 20.06
C LEU A 230 -2.75 -4.36 21.50
N GLU A 231 -2.26 -5.13 22.45
CA GLU A 231 -2.35 -4.81 23.89
C GLU A 231 -1.59 -3.53 24.25
N ASP A 232 -0.48 -3.19 23.54
CA ASP A 232 0.25 -1.93 23.69
C ASP A 232 -0.51 -0.73 23.11
N GLY A 233 -1.56 -0.99 22.35
CA GLY A 233 -2.40 -0.01 21.70
C GLY A 233 -2.02 0.30 20.25
N SER A 234 -1.05 -0.40 19.68
CA SER A 234 -0.74 -0.31 18.26
C SER A 234 -1.83 -0.99 17.43
N PRO A 235 -2.37 -0.36 16.39
CA PRO A 235 -3.19 -1.07 15.42
C PRO A 235 -2.31 -1.92 14.53
N PHE A 236 -2.90 -2.95 13.96
CA PHE A 236 -2.28 -3.77 12.94
C PHE A 236 -3.22 -3.97 11.75
N ILE A 237 -2.65 -4.21 10.60
CA ILE A 237 -3.32 -4.62 9.36
C ILE A 237 -2.55 -5.82 8.82
N PHE A 238 -3.26 -6.94 8.62
CA PHE A 238 -2.75 -8.08 7.87
C PHE A 238 -3.69 -8.36 6.71
N SER A 239 -3.16 -8.44 5.50
CA SER A 239 -3.94 -8.60 4.28
C SER A 239 -3.26 -9.54 3.30
N THR A 240 -4.01 -10.49 2.74
CA THR A 240 -3.48 -11.32 1.65
C THR A 240 -3.20 -10.52 0.38
N ILE A 241 -3.72 -9.31 0.27
CA ILE A 241 -3.41 -8.36 -0.80
C ILE A 241 -1.95 -7.90 -0.69
N ASN A 242 -1.46 -7.69 0.55
CA ASN A 242 -0.07 -7.37 0.86
C ASN A 242 0.80 -8.63 1.00
N SER A 243 0.36 -9.76 0.45
CA SER A 243 1.00 -11.06 0.56
C SER A 243 1.06 -11.64 1.98
N ASP A 244 0.37 -11.05 2.98
CA ASP A 244 0.32 -11.60 4.33
C ASP A 244 -0.40 -12.95 4.34
N ARG A 245 0.10 -13.86 5.17
CA ARG A 245 -0.47 -15.18 5.36
C ARG A 245 -0.66 -15.50 6.83
N LEU A 246 -1.89 -15.72 7.26
CA LEU A 246 -2.21 -16.14 8.62
C LEU A 246 -2.91 -17.50 8.61
N ASP A 247 -2.16 -18.58 8.86
CA ASP A 247 -2.69 -19.94 8.95
C ASP A 247 -2.80 -20.41 10.40
N GLY A 248 -4.01 -20.46 10.94
CA GLY A 248 -4.27 -21.05 12.25
C GLY A 248 -3.75 -20.22 13.43
N VAL A 249 -3.87 -18.91 13.36
CA VAL A 249 -3.44 -17.96 14.40
C VAL A 249 -4.41 -17.94 15.57
N ASN A 250 -3.91 -17.90 16.79
CA ASN A 250 -4.72 -17.79 18.00
C ASN A 250 -4.93 -16.31 18.38
N LEU A 251 -6.18 -15.90 18.57
CA LEU A 251 -6.53 -14.55 19.00
C LEU A 251 -6.86 -14.55 20.49
N PHE A 252 -6.32 -13.59 21.22
CA PHE A 252 -6.58 -13.42 22.65
C PHE A 252 -7.10 -12.00 22.90
N GLU A 253 -8.36 -11.91 23.35
CA GLU A 253 -8.95 -10.62 23.72
C GLU A 253 -8.38 -10.13 25.05
N THR A 254 -7.74 -8.96 25.01
CA THR A 254 -7.17 -8.27 26.16
C THR A 254 -7.72 -6.85 26.24
N SER A 255 -7.53 -6.20 27.39
CA SER A 255 -7.92 -4.79 27.51
C SER A 255 -6.93 -3.90 26.77
N THR A 256 -7.35 -3.33 25.66
CA THR A 256 -6.57 -2.32 24.95
C THR A 256 -6.58 -0.97 25.67
N PRO A 257 -5.54 -0.13 25.54
CA PRO A 257 -5.54 1.20 26.10
C PRO A 257 -6.69 2.06 25.56
N ILE A 258 -7.41 2.74 26.44
CA ILE A 258 -8.48 3.67 26.04
C ILE A 258 -7.87 4.83 25.27
N VAL A 259 -8.36 5.03 24.04
CA VAL A 259 -7.91 6.13 23.17
C VAL A 259 -8.71 7.39 23.49
N SER A 260 -8.05 8.53 23.45
CA SER A 260 -8.74 9.81 23.52
C SER A 260 -9.46 10.08 22.20
N THR A 261 -10.77 10.22 22.23
CA THR A 261 -11.58 10.65 21.07
C THR A 261 -11.57 12.18 20.90
N THR A 262 -10.85 12.92 21.75
CA THR A 262 -10.68 14.36 21.58
C THR A 262 -9.83 14.62 20.34
N PRO A 263 -10.30 15.44 19.37
CA PRO A 263 -9.52 15.77 18.20
C PRO A 263 -8.13 16.29 18.53
N GLN A 264 -7.11 15.77 17.89
CA GLN A 264 -5.71 16.15 18.09
C GLN A 264 -5.19 16.92 16.88
N VAL A 265 -4.40 17.95 17.14
CA VAL A 265 -3.72 18.73 16.11
C VAL A 265 -2.23 18.41 16.14
N ILE A 266 -1.71 17.97 15.00
CA ILE A 266 -0.29 17.68 14.78
C ILE A 266 0.30 18.88 14.04
N ASN A 267 1.15 19.65 14.71
CA ASN A 267 1.79 20.86 14.18
C ASN A 267 3.32 20.87 14.39
N ALA A 268 3.88 19.72 14.70
CA ALA A 268 5.30 19.43 14.79
C ALA A 268 5.51 17.95 14.46
N ALA A 269 6.74 17.52 14.28
CA ALA A 269 7.06 16.09 14.11
C ALA A 269 6.49 15.27 15.28
N SER A 270 5.74 14.23 14.94
CA SER A 270 5.02 13.40 15.89
C SER A 270 5.64 12.01 16.00
N THR A 271 5.63 11.45 17.18
CA THR A 271 6.02 10.05 17.42
C THR A 271 4.82 9.10 17.29
N LEU A 272 3.63 9.60 16.96
CA LEU A 272 2.48 8.75 16.70
C LEU A 272 2.75 7.86 15.49
N ARG A 273 2.45 6.59 15.64
CA ARG A 273 2.57 5.59 14.56
C ARG A 273 1.23 5.27 13.93
N SER A 274 0.13 5.69 14.59
CA SER A 274 -1.19 5.27 14.15
C SER A 274 -2.31 6.17 14.65
N ALA A 275 -3.44 6.11 13.93
CA ALA A 275 -4.75 6.58 14.37
C ALA A 275 -5.70 5.39 14.51
N ARG A 276 -6.48 5.34 15.60
CA ARG A 276 -7.36 4.22 15.95
C ARG A 276 -8.81 4.61 16.01
N VAL A 277 -9.66 3.62 16.16
CA VAL A 277 -11.13 3.74 16.24
C VAL A 277 -11.57 5.00 16.99
N GLY A 278 -12.34 5.84 16.29
CA GLY A 278 -12.92 7.07 16.84
C GLY A 278 -11.96 8.24 17.06
N GLN A 279 -10.66 8.09 16.76
CA GLN A 279 -9.74 9.22 16.79
C GLN A 279 -9.95 10.16 15.61
N THR A 280 -9.68 11.44 15.85
CA THR A 280 -9.57 12.45 14.79
C THR A 280 -8.21 13.14 14.94
N LEU A 281 -7.38 13.03 13.91
CA LEU A 281 -6.11 13.74 13.82
C LEU A 281 -6.20 14.80 12.72
N THR A 282 -5.57 15.96 12.96
CA THR A 282 -5.45 17.01 11.95
C THR A 282 -3.99 17.43 11.83
N VAL A 283 -3.37 17.14 10.69
CA VAL A 283 -1.99 17.49 10.38
C VAL A 283 -1.96 18.88 9.76
N GLN A 284 -1.36 19.82 10.47
CA GLN A 284 -1.23 21.22 10.07
C GLN A 284 0.22 21.57 9.73
N SER A 285 0.45 22.82 9.35
CA SER A 285 1.79 23.30 8.99
C SER A 285 2.84 23.00 10.06
N GLY A 286 3.90 22.32 9.65
CA GLY A 286 4.97 21.83 10.52
C GLY A 286 4.68 20.50 11.21
N GLY A 287 3.47 19.96 11.05
CA GLY A 287 3.11 18.62 11.51
C GLY A 287 3.67 17.54 10.59
N GLU A 288 4.19 16.49 11.18
CA GLU A 288 4.70 15.32 10.46
C GLU A 288 4.25 14.05 11.19
N LEU A 289 3.62 13.15 10.45
CA LEU A 289 3.44 11.75 10.80
C LEU A 289 4.49 10.96 10.02
N GLY A 290 5.23 10.10 10.70
CA GLY A 290 6.34 9.35 10.08
C GLY A 290 5.88 8.27 9.11
N ASP A 291 6.86 7.57 8.51
CA ASP A 291 6.62 6.42 7.64
C ASP A 291 5.95 5.27 8.40
N ASN A 292 5.28 4.39 7.64
CA ASN A 292 4.49 3.27 8.16
C ASN A 292 3.39 3.73 9.13
N PHE A 293 2.72 4.83 8.80
CA PHE A 293 1.60 5.32 9.59
C PHE A 293 0.33 4.55 9.23
N THR A 294 -0.37 4.05 10.22
CA THR A 294 -1.57 3.24 10.04
C THR A 294 -2.81 3.97 10.57
N SER A 295 -3.93 3.93 9.83
CA SER A 295 -5.22 4.49 10.29
C SER A 295 -6.32 3.44 10.20
N VAL A 296 -6.89 3.07 11.36
CA VAL A 296 -7.97 2.07 11.46
C VAL A 296 -9.22 2.69 12.09
N ASN A 297 -10.32 2.76 11.32
CA ASN A 297 -11.61 3.33 11.75
C ASN A 297 -11.49 4.71 12.41
N ALA A 298 -10.60 5.57 11.88
CA ALA A 298 -10.29 6.89 12.37
C ALA A 298 -10.57 7.97 11.31
N THR A 299 -10.45 9.23 11.67
CA THR A 299 -10.48 10.36 10.75
C THR A 299 -9.12 11.05 10.77
N LEU A 300 -8.49 11.18 9.59
CA LEU A 300 -7.25 11.95 9.42
C LEU A 300 -7.49 13.10 8.43
N ASN A 301 -7.25 14.32 8.89
CA ASN A 301 -7.29 15.52 8.07
C ASN A 301 -5.87 16.01 7.81
N VAL A 302 -5.43 16.02 6.55
CA VAL A 302 -4.15 16.59 6.12
C VAL A 302 -4.44 17.95 5.48
N GLU A 303 -4.33 19.01 6.28
CA GLU A 303 -4.57 20.40 5.83
C GLU A 303 -3.28 21.05 5.33
N ALA A 304 -2.14 20.69 5.95
CA ALA A 304 -0.79 21.08 5.60
C ALA A 304 0.18 20.15 6.35
N GLY A 305 1.50 20.24 6.14
CA GLY A 305 2.45 19.29 6.76
C GLY A 305 2.53 17.99 5.97
N SER A 306 2.91 16.87 6.63
CA SER A 306 3.15 15.62 5.90
C SER A 306 2.74 14.36 6.67
N VAL A 307 2.39 13.34 5.90
CA VAL A 307 2.37 11.92 6.29
C VAL A 307 3.45 11.24 5.47
N GLY A 308 4.26 10.39 6.10
CA GLY A 308 5.37 9.68 5.46
C GLY A 308 4.94 8.63 4.44
N ASP A 309 5.91 7.84 3.98
CA ASP A 309 5.71 6.72 3.05
C ASP A 309 5.07 5.51 3.76
N VAL A 310 4.48 4.61 2.97
CA VAL A 310 3.81 3.38 3.44
C VAL A 310 2.67 3.73 4.41
N PHE A 311 1.71 4.51 3.91
CA PHE A 311 0.53 4.89 4.68
C PHE A 311 -0.63 3.95 4.39
N GLU A 312 -1.12 3.25 5.40
CA GLU A 312 -2.19 2.26 5.27
C GLU A 312 -3.45 2.68 6.00
N VAL A 313 -4.61 2.51 5.36
CA VAL A 313 -5.88 2.90 5.95
C VAL A 313 -6.97 1.84 5.77
N VAL A 314 -7.69 1.53 6.83
CA VAL A 314 -8.84 0.61 6.83
C VAL A 314 -10.01 1.25 7.55
N GLY A 315 -11.19 1.27 6.94
CA GLY A 315 -12.41 1.82 7.52
C GLY A 315 -12.33 3.29 7.92
N SER A 316 -11.29 4.00 7.46
CA SER A 316 -10.96 5.36 7.89
C SER A 316 -11.43 6.41 6.88
N GLU A 317 -11.69 7.62 7.39
CA GLU A 317 -11.93 8.79 6.56
C GLU A 317 -10.66 9.65 6.49
N ILE A 318 -10.08 9.78 5.29
CA ILE A 318 -8.87 10.54 5.04
C ILE A 318 -9.22 11.76 4.18
N ASN A 319 -8.98 12.95 4.70
CA ASN A 319 -9.28 14.21 4.03
C ASN A 319 -7.98 14.97 3.75
N ILE A 320 -7.54 15.01 2.48
CA ILE A 320 -6.33 15.71 2.04
C ILE A 320 -6.76 16.99 1.34
N SER A 321 -6.62 18.12 2.01
CA SER A 321 -6.94 19.46 1.47
C SER A 321 -5.69 20.29 1.21
N GLY A 322 -4.53 19.82 1.67
CA GLY A 322 -3.21 20.44 1.50
C GLY A 322 -2.12 19.54 2.04
N GLY A 323 -0.87 20.02 2.06
CA GLY A 323 0.27 19.25 2.55
C GLY A 323 0.70 18.12 1.61
N ALA A 324 1.35 17.11 2.16
CA ALA A 324 1.89 15.97 1.41
C ALA A 324 1.62 14.64 2.12
N VAL A 325 1.25 13.64 1.35
CA VAL A 325 1.27 12.22 1.73
C VAL A 325 2.34 11.55 0.88
N GLY A 326 3.15 10.70 1.49
CA GLY A 326 4.25 10.00 0.84
C GLY A 326 3.79 8.98 -0.21
N SER A 327 4.72 8.15 -0.67
CA SER A 327 4.48 7.04 -1.60
C SER A 327 3.97 5.79 -0.88
N ASP A 328 3.54 4.79 -1.65
CA ASP A 328 3.01 3.53 -1.13
C ASP A 328 1.81 3.75 -0.18
N PHE A 329 0.82 4.54 -0.65
CA PHE A 329 -0.42 4.77 0.09
C PHE A 329 -1.46 3.72 -0.27
N SER A 330 -1.89 2.91 0.69
CA SER A 330 -2.89 1.84 0.48
C SER A 330 -4.18 2.13 1.22
N ALA A 331 -5.30 2.20 0.48
CA ALA A 331 -6.64 2.36 1.02
C ALA A 331 -7.44 1.06 0.89
N TYR A 332 -7.71 0.42 2.02
CA TYR A 332 -8.45 -0.84 2.09
C TYR A 332 -9.93 -0.64 2.39
N THR A 333 -10.64 -1.74 2.47
CA THR A 333 -12.09 -1.84 2.63
C THR A 333 -12.69 -0.86 3.66
N GLY A 334 -13.81 -0.25 3.29
CA GLY A 334 -14.52 0.71 4.11
C GLY A 334 -13.85 2.08 4.24
N SER A 335 -12.68 2.28 3.64
CA SER A 335 -11.98 3.57 3.66
C SER A 335 -12.57 4.55 2.67
N THR A 336 -12.57 5.82 3.05
CA THR A 336 -12.91 6.93 2.16
C THR A 336 -11.77 7.93 2.13
N VAL A 337 -11.18 8.12 0.95
CA VAL A 337 -10.07 9.08 0.74
C VAL A 337 -10.58 10.25 -0.09
N ASN A 338 -10.57 11.45 0.46
CA ASN A 338 -11.00 12.68 -0.19
C ASN A 338 -9.79 13.59 -0.46
N ILE A 339 -9.43 13.77 -1.73
CA ILE A 339 -8.32 14.62 -2.15
C ILE A 339 -8.90 15.87 -2.82
N SER A 340 -8.80 17.01 -2.14
CA SER A 340 -9.23 18.31 -2.66
C SER A 340 -8.07 19.29 -2.89
N GLY A 341 -6.87 18.92 -2.47
CA GLY A 341 -5.65 19.71 -2.60
C GLY A 341 -4.45 18.93 -2.08
N GLY A 342 -3.26 19.55 -2.06
CA GLY A 342 -2.03 18.90 -1.62
C GLY A 342 -1.45 17.93 -2.65
N THR A 343 -0.55 17.07 -2.19
CA THR A 343 0.12 16.07 -3.02
C THR A 343 0.07 14.70 -2.36
N VAL A 344 -0.18 13.67 -3.15
CA VAL A 344 -0.03 12.25 -2.79
C VAL A 344 1.10 11.69 -3.64
N GLY A 345 1.99 10.92 -3.04
CA GLY A 345 3.14 10.32 -3.70
C GLY A 345 2.75 9.30 -4.78
N SER A 346 3.73 8.52 -5.24
CA SER A 346 3.53 7.45 -6.21
C SER A 346 3.01 6.17 -5.54
N ASP A 347 2.58 5.22 -6.35
CA ASP A 347 2.15 3.91 -5.88
C ASP A 347 0.98 4.02 -4.88
N PHE A 348 -0.09 4.75 -5.30
CA PHE A 348 -1.33 4.84 -4.55
C PHE A 348 -2.26 3.71 -4.97
N GLU A 349 -2.69 2.89 -4.03
CA GLU A 349 -3.52 1.73 -4.27
C GLU A 349 -4.88 1.85 -3.55
N ALA A 350 -5.95 1.64 -4.29
CA ALA A 350 -7.32 1.59 -3.77
C ALA A 350 -7.86 0.16 -3.90
N PHE A 351 -8.04 -0.52 -2.79
CA PHE A 351 -8.48 -1.91 -2.72
C PHE A 351 -9.97 -2.06 -2.40
N ASP A 352 -10.44 -3.28 -2.40
CA ASP A 352 -11.82 -3.71 -2.27
C ASP A 352 -12.66 -2.87 -1.29
N GLY A 353 -13.78 -2.34 -1.80
CA GLY A 353 -14.73 -1.56 -1.02
C GLY A 353 -14.21 -0.21 -0.53
N SER A 354 -13.04 0.24 -0.97
CA SER A 354 -12.57 1.61 -0.73
C SER A 354 -13.20 2.61 -1.69
N THR A 355 -13.26 3.86 -1.29
CA THR A 355 -13.75 4.97 -2.13
C THR A 355 -12.71 6.08 -2.15
N VAL A 356 -12.27 6.48 -3.34
CA VAL A 356 -11.33 7.59 -3.53
C VAL A 356 -12.02 8.71 -4.32
N ASN A 357 -12.08 9.90 -3.76
CA ASN A 357 -12.69 11.08 -4.38
C ASN A 357 -11.61 12.14 -4.62
N ILE A 358 -11.31 12.46 -5.88
CA ILE A 358 -10.31 13.45 -6.27
C ILE A 358 -11.02 14.63 -6.93
N SER A 359 -10.99 15.79 -6.25
CA SER A 359 -11.54 17.03 -6.76
C SER A 359 -10.50 18.12 -7.00
N GLY A 360 -9.24 17.87 -6.59
CA GLY A 360 -8.11 18.78 -6.73
C GLY A 360 -6.83 18.12 -6.23
N GLY A 361 -5.73 18.88 -6.19
CA GLY A 361 -4.43 18.35 -5.79
C GLY A 361 -3.72 17.58 -6.88
N THR A 362 -2.63 16.91 -6.51
CA THR A 362 -1.80 16.09 -7.41
C THR A 362 -1.60 14.71 -6.80
N VAL A 363 -1.86 13.67 -7.58
CA VAL A 363 -1.54 12.27 -7.26
C VAL A 363 -0.38 11.85 -8.14
N GLY A 364 0.59 11.16 -7.57
CA GLY A 364 1.80 10.70 -8.25
C GLY A 364 1.51 9.68 -9.36
N ARG A 365 2.53 9.04 -9.84
CA ARG A 365 2.44 7.98 -10.86
C ARG A 365 2.00 6.65 -10.21
N GLU A 366 1.57 5.71 -11.07
CA GLU A 366 1.25 4.34 -10.65
C GLU A 366 0.11 4.34 -9.61
N PHE A 367 -1.04 4.97 -9.98
CA PHE A 367 -2.27 4.87 -9.20
C PHE A 367 -3.06 3.65 -9.67
N GLU A 368 -3.37 2.73 -8.77
CA GLU A 368 -4.08 1.51 -9.09
C GLU A 368 -5.38 1.37 -8.29
N ALA A 369 -6.46 1.03 -8.99
CA ALA A 369 -7.76 0.72 -8.42
C ALA A 369 -8.05 -0.77 -8.61
N PHE A 370 -8.30 -1.51 -7.54
CA PHE A 370 -8.50 -2.96 -7.52
C PHE A 370 -9.86 -3.36 -6.95
N ASP A 371 -10.28 -4.57 -7.23
CA ASP A 371 -11.28 -5.39 -6.53
C ASP A 371 -12.53 -4.66 -6.01
N GLY A 372 -13.28 -4.01 -6.89
CA GLY A 372 -14.52 -3.35 -6.50
C GLY A 372 -14.33 -2.02 -5.75
N SER A 373 -13.13 -1.45 -5.78
CA SER A 373 -12.92 -0.07 -5.35
C SER A 373 -13.63 0.93 -6.26
N THR A 374 -13.98 2.09 -5.73
CA THR A 374 -14.61 3.18 -6.49
C THR A 374 -13.71 4.41 -6.49
N VAL A 375 -13.33 4.88 -7.67
CA VAL A 375 -12.53 6.11 -7.84
C VAL A 375 -13.32 7.17 -8.59
N ASN A 376 -13.54 8.33 -7.98
CA ASN A 376 -14.26 9.46 -8.57
C ASN A 376 -13.30 10.63 -8.79
N ILE A 377 -13.08 11.03 -10.05
CA ILE A 377 -12.19 12.12 -10.42
C ILE A 377 -13.02 13.24 -11.03
N SER A 378 -13.10 14.36 -10.33
CA SER A 378 -13.79 15.57 -10.80
C SER A 378 -12.85 16.76 -11.03
N GLY A 379 -11.57 16.62 -10.67
CA GLY A 379 -10.55 17.64 -10.80
C GLY A 379 -9.18 17.12 -10.37
N GLY A 380 -8.18 17.98 -10.31
CA GLY A 380 -6.81 17.61 -9.93
C GLY A 380 -5.97 17.08 -11.08
N GLU A 381 -4.73 16.71 -10.76
CA GLU A 381 -3.75 16.14 -11.68
C GLU A 381 -3.36 14.75 -11.20
N ILE A 382 -3.56 13.74 -12.03
CA ILE A 382 -3.16 12.36 -11.78
C ILE A 382 -1.96 12.04 -12.68
N GLY A 383 -0.91 11.47 -12.11
CA GLY A 383 0.31 11.11 -12.81
C GLY A 383 0.12 10.09 -13.93
N ILE A 384 1.24 9.60 -14.46
CA ILE A 384 1.24 8.56 -15.49
C ILE A 384 1.00 7.18 -14.89
N ILE A 385 0.49 6.25 -15.71
CA ILE A 385 0.22 4.85 -15.34
C ILE A 385 -0.91 4.79 -14.28
N PHE A 386 -2.12 5.11 -14.71
CA PHE A 386 -3.30 4.85 -13.91
C PHE A 386 -3.95 3.55 -14.38
N SER A 387 -4.18 2.60 -13.48
CA SER A 387 -4.79 1.30 -13.79
C SER A 387 -6.10 1.10 -13.04
N ALA A 388 -7.15 0.81 -13.78
CA ALA A 388 -8.42 0.30 -13.25
C ALA A 388 -8.45 -1.21 -13.46
N ASN A 389 -8.39 -2.00 -12.39
CA ASN A 389 -8.23 -3.45 -12.42
C ASN A 389 -9.42 -4.17 -11.75
N ASP A 390 -9.55 -5.45 -12.04
CA ASP A 390 -10.31 -6.45 -11.28
C ASP A 390 -11.72 -6.03 -10.80
N GLY A 391 -12.53 -5.44 -11.70
CA GLY A 391 -13.90 -5.04 -11.36
C GLY A 391 -14.04 -3.72 -10.62
N SER A 392 -12.97 -2.93 -10.53
CA SER A 392 -13.04 -1.55 -10.01
C SER A 392 -13.94 -0.65 -10.85
N GLU A 393 -14.50 0.39 -10.23
CA GLU A 393 -15.29 1.43 -10.89
C GLU A 393 -14.55 2.77 -10.86
N VAL A 394 -14.28 3.34 -12.04
CA VAL A 394 -13.62 4.65 -12.17
C VAL A 394 -14.53 5.63 -12.90
N ASN A 395 -14.85 6.75 -12.25
CA ASN A 395 -15.73 7.79 -12.76
C ASN A 395 -14.94 9.10 -12.96
N ILE A 396 -14.77 9.54 -14.20
CA ILE A 396 -14.02 10.76 -14.55
C ILE A 396 -14.97 11.80 -15.13
N SER A 397 -15.13 12.90 -14.43
CA SER A 397 -15.94 14.05 -14.86
C SER A 397 -15.11 15.31 -15.09
N GLY A 398 -13.83 15.31 -14.74
CA GLY A 398 -12.91 16.44 -14.86
C GLY A 398 -11.50 16.05 -14.47
N GLY A 399 -10.60 17.05 -14.38
CA GLY A 399 -9.20 16.84 -14.05
C GLY A 399 -8.34 16.50 -15.27
N THR A 400 -7.05 16.27 -15.01
CA THR A 400 -6.04 15.89 -16.02
C THR A 400 -5.36 14.61 -15.59
N LEU A 401 -5.45 13.58 -16.41
CA LEU A 401 -4.78 12.30 -16.22
C LEU A 401 -3.58 12.21 -17.16
N GLY A 402 -2.48 11.70 -16.64
CA GLY A 402 -1.26 11.46 -17.40
C GLY A 402 -1.43 10.37 -18.47
N ASN A 403 -0.32 10.01 -19.11
CA ASN A 403 -0.28 8.96 -20.13
C ASN A 403 -0.41 7.55 -19.51
N ASN A 404 -0.80 6.58 -20.35
CA ASN A 404 -0.91 5.16 -20.00
C ASN A 404 -2.01 4.91 -18.95
N PHE A 405 -3.23 5.29 -19.27
CA PHE A 405 -4.38 4.85 -18.50
C PHE A 405 -4.85 3.48 -19.00
N ASN A 406 -4.88 2.48 -18.13
CA ASN A 406 -5.29 1.12 -18.44
C ASN A 406 -6.61 0.76 -17.75
N ALA A 407 -7.62 0.42 -18.54
CA ALA A 407 -8.88 -0.20 -18.07
C ALA A 407 -8.77 -1.72 -18.31
N ASN A 408 -8.61 -2.51 -17.26
CA ASN A 408 -8.28 -3.93 -17.32
C ASN A 408 -9.33 -4.82 -16.66
N ARG A 409 -9.28 -6.11 -16.97
CA ARG A 409 -9.88 -7.23 -16.23
C ARG A 409 -11.31 -7.01 -15.71
N GLY A 410 -12.21 -6.55 -16.59
CA GLY A 410 -13.62 -6.36 -16.21
C GLY A 410 -13.88 -5.12 -15.37
N SER A 411 -12.94 -4.19 -15.29
CA SER A 411 -13.18 -2.86 -14.71
C SER A 411 -14.24 -2.08 -15.48
N THR A 412 -14.92 -1.16 -14.81
CA THR A 412 -15.86 -0.21 -15.40
C THR A 412 -15.30 1.19 -15.32
N VAL A 413 -15.18 1.86 -16.48
CA VAL A 413 -14.64 3.22 -16.55
C VAL A 413 -15.63 4.15 -17.23
N ASN A 414 -16.12 5.17 -16.54
CA ASN A 414 -17.08 6.14 -17.03
C ASN A 414 -16.40 7.52 -17.18
N ILE A 415 -16.32 8.04 -18.40
CA ILE A 415 -15.64 9.31 -18.70
C ILE A 415 -16.66 10.29 -19.29
N SER A 416 -17.01 11.32 -18.53
CA SER A 416 -17.92 12.37 -18.96
C SER A 416 -17.24 13.73 -19.18
N GLY A 417 -15.94 13.84 -18.86
CA GLY A 417 -15.17 15.07 -19.01
C GLY A 417 -13.71 14.88 -18.63
N GLY A 418 -12.96 15.96 -18.56
CA GLY A 418 -11.53 15.95 -18.23
C GLY A 418 -10.61 15.78 -19.44
N GLU A 419 -9.30 15.76 -19.16
CA GLU A 419 -8.25 15.51 -20.14
C GLU A 419 -7.57 14.20 -19.79
N VAL A 420 -7.59 13.24 -20.71
CA VAL A 420 -6.93 11.94 -20.59
C VAL A 420 -5.73 11.92 -21.51
N GLY A 421 -4.55 11.61 -20.98
CA GLY A 421 -3.31 11.59 -21.71
C GLY A 421 -3.29 10.57 -22.86
N SER A 422 -2.13 10.41 -23.47
CA SER A 422 -1.94 9.45 -24.58
C SER A 422 -1.84 8.02 -24.07
N PHE A 423 -2.15 7.06 -24.96
CA PHE A 423 -2.08 5.61 -24.68
C PHE A 423 -3.09 5.15 -23.64
N PHE A 424 -4.35 5.52 -23.86
CA PHE A 424 -5.47 4.90 -23.13
C PHE A 424 -5.69 3.48 -23.68
N GLU A 425 -5.81 2.49 -22.81
CA GLU A 425 -6.02 1.10 -23.18
C GLU A 425 -7.25 0.52 -22.47
N ALA A 426 -8.22 0.03 -23.26
CA ALA A 426 -9.35 -0.77 -22.78
C ALA A 426 -9.11 -2.23 -23.16
N GLN A 427 -8.98 -3.12 -22.18
CA GLN A 427 -8.55 -4.50 -22.41
C GLN A 427 -9.14 -5.52 -21.44
N PHE A 428 -9.00 -6.81 -21.77
CA PHE A 428 -9.38 -7.94 -20.93
C PHE A 428 -10.82 -7.92 -20.39
N GLY A 429 -11.78 -7.54 -21.23
CA GLY A 429 -13.20 -7.53 -20.86
C GLY A 429 -13.64 -6.32 -20.05
N SER A 430 -12.85 -5.25 -20.02
CA SER A 430 -13.26 -3.97 -19.43
C SER A 430 -14.43 -3.33 -20.17
N ALA A 431 -15.25 -2.57 -19.44
CA ALA A 431 -16.33 -1.76 -19.98
C ALA A 431 -15.99 -0.27 -19.82
N VAL A 432 -15.95 0.47 -20.93
CA VAL A 432 -15.62 1.89 -20.95
C VAL A 432 -16.75 2.68 -21.58
N ASP A 433 -17.35 3.63 -20.85
CA ASP A 433 -18.38 4.54 -21.33
C ASP A 433 -17.80 5.96 -21.44
N ILE A 434 -17.81 6.52 -22.66
CA ILE A 434 -17.28 7.84 -22.95
C ILE A 434 -18.41 8.74 -23.45
N SER A 435 -18.82 9.68 -22.63
CA SER A 435 -19.84 10.67 -22.96
C SER A 435 -19.25 12.09 -23.14
N GLY A 436 -17.93 12.26 -22.91
CA GLY A 436 -17.23 13.53 -23.06
C GLY A 436 -15.75 13.40 -22.79
N GLY A 437 -15.05 14.51 -22.65
CA GLY A 437 -13.62 14.57 -22.39
C GLY A 437 -12.74 14.69 -23.62
N THR A 438 -11.43 14.86 -23.40
CA THR A 438 -10.43 14.98 -24.47
C THR A 438 -9.35 13.93 -24.24
N PHE A 439 -9.10 13.10 -25.24
CA PHE A 439 -8.14 12.03 -25.22
C PHE A 439 -6.90 12.38 -26.06
N GLY A 440 -5.72 12.05 -25.53
CA GLY A 440 -4.48 12.13 -26.30
C GLY A 440 -4.43 11.08 -27.42
N ASN A 441 -3.26 10.92 -28.03
CA ASN A 441 -3.06 9.96 -29.11
C ASN A 441 -2.97 8.51 -28.61
N GLY A 442 -3.34 7.55 -29.44
CA GLY A 442 -3.12 6.14 -29.17
C GLY A 442 -4.17 5.53 -28.25
N PHE A 443 -5.44 5.83 -28.46
CA PHE A 443 -6.53 5.10 -27.80
C PHE A 443 -6.62 3.68 -28.35
N ASN A 444 -6.54 2.67 -27.47
CA ASN A 444 -6.56 1.26 -27.85
C ASN A 444 -7.71 0.50 -27.17
N ALA A 445 -8.56 -0.17 -27.97
CA ALA A 445 -9.52 -1.14 -27.48
C ALA A 445 -9.11 -2.54 -27.97
N PHE A 446 -8.94 -3.51 -27.07
CA PHE A 446 -8.59 -4.90 -27.44
C PHE A 446 -9.00 -5.90 -26.34
N GLY A 447 -8.85 -7.20 -26.61
CA GLY A 447 -9.02 -8.25 -25.63
C GLY A 447 -10.42 -8.34 -25.03
N ASP A 448 -11.45 -8.44 -25.87
CA ASP A 448 -12.87 -8.56 -25.48
C ASP A 448 -13.44 -7.35 -24.70
N SER A 449 -12.74 -6.19 -24.75
CA SER A 449 -13.25 -4.94 -24.15
C SER A 449 -14.45 -4.39 -24.93
N THR A 450 -15.32 -3.69 -24.22
CA THR A 450 -16.43 -2.93 -24.79
C THR A 450 -16.23 -1.46 -24.51
N VAL A 451 -16.25 -0.64 -25.56
CA VAL A 451 -16.13 0.82 -25.48
C VAL A 451 -17.36 1.46 -26.10
N ASP A 452 -18.12 2.18 -25.29
CA ASP A 452 -19.31 2.91 -25.69
C ASP A 452 -18.96 4.40 -25.80
N ILE A 453 -19.09 5.00 -26.99
CA ILE A 453 -18.71 6.39 -27.24
C ILE A 453 -19.95 7.19 -27.68
N SER A 454 -20.33 8.14 -26.85
CA SER A 454 -21.45 9.06 -27.14
C SER A 454 -21.02 10.53 -27.19
N GLY A 455 -19.73 10.80 -26.92
CA GLY A 455 -19.15 12.15 -26.93
C GLY A 455 -17.64 12.13 -26.80
N GLY A 456 -17.05 13.33 -26.71
CA GLY A 456 -15.62 13.50 -26.51
C GLY A 456 -14.81 13.73 -27.77
N THR A 457 -13.55 14.09 -27.60
CA THR A 457 -12.58 14.36 -28.68
C THR A 457 -11.39 13.42 -28.56
N PHE A 458 -11.04 12.75 -29.65
CA PHE A 458 -9.95 11.78 -29.70
C PHE A 458 -8.78 12.33 -30.49
N GLY A 459 -7.56 12.03 -30.04
CA GLY A 459 -6.33 12.29 -30.80
C GLY A 459 -6.15 11.30 -31.94
N ASP A 460 -4.99 11.37 -32.60
CA ASP A 460 -4.64 10.45 -33.68
C ASP A 460 -4.37 9.03 -33.13
N ASP A 461 -4.40 8.01 -34.03
CA ASP A 461 -4.06 6.61 -33.73
C ASP A 461 -5.09 5.91 -32.81
N PHE A 462 -6.38 6.06 -33.15
CA PHE A 462 -7.45 5.28 -32.52
C PHE A 462 -7.43 3.83 -33.01
N ARG A 463 -7.42 2.84 -32.11
CA ARG A 463 -7.29 1.43 -32.46
C ARG A 463 -8.42 0.59 -31.86
N ALA A 464 -9.19 -0.05 -32.74
CA ALA A 464 -10.12 -1.13 -32.38
C ALA A 464 -9.50 -2.46 -32.81
N ASN A 465 -8.86 -3.16 -31.88
CA ASN A 465 -8.14 -4.40 -32.16
C ASN A 465 -9.06 -5.62 -32.11
N ASN A 466 -8.50 -6.78 -32.44
CA ASN A 466 -9.21 -8.05 -32.47
C ASN A 466 -9.94 -8.35 -31.16
N GLY A 467 -11.21 -8.72 -31.25
CA GLY A 467 -12.05 -9.06 -30.12
C GLY A 467 -12.75 -7.89 -29.44
N SER A 468 -12.30 -6.64 -29.67
CA SER A 468 -12.96 -5.47 -29.09
C SER A 468 -14.28 -5.12 -29.75
N THR A 469 -15.18 -4.49 -28.98
CA THR A 469 -16.42 -3.88 -29.47
C THR A 469 -16.37 -2.40 -29.19
N VAL A 470 -16.51 -1.56 -30.25
CA VAL A 470 -16.59 -0.11 -30.13
C VAL A 470 -17.96 0.35 -30.62
N ASN A 471 -18.83 0.74 -29.72
CA ASN A 471 -20.17 1.23 -30.02
C ASN A 471 -20.15 2.76 -30.13
N LEU A 472 -20.63 3.30 -31.25
CA LEU A 472 -20.72 4.74 -31.44
C LEU A 472 -22.17 5.20 -31.41
N PHE A 473 -22.46 6.15 -30.57
CA PHE A 473 -23.78 6.75 -30.40
C PHE A 473 -23.76 8.19 -30.94
N GLY A 474 -24.55 8.47 -31.97
CA GLY A 474 -24.53 9.77 -32.64
C GLY A 474 -25.83 10.13 -33.32
N THR A 475 -25.86 11.32 -33.88
CA THR A 475 -27.01 11.86 -34.58
C THR A 475 -26.92 11.64 -36.09
N ASP A 476 -25.72 11.75 -36.66
CA ASP A 476 -25.41 11.64 -38.07
C ASP A 476 -24.19 10.76 -38.29
N PHE A 477 -24.24 9.88 -39.27
CA PHE A 477 -23.12 9.02 -39.64
C PHE A 477 -22.92 9.03 -41.15
N PHE A 478 -21.68 9.13 -41.60
CA PHE A 478 -21.28 9.15 -43.00
C PHE A 478 -20.15 8.16 -43.25
N LEU A 479 -20.21 7.41 -44.35
CA LEU A 479 -19.13 6.58 -44.85
C LEU A 479 -18.59 7.19 -46.15
N ASN A 480 -17.34 7.61 -46.17
CA ASN A 480 -16.71 8.35 -47.27
C ASN A 480 -17.59 9.55 -47.73
N GLY A 481 -18.16 10.27 -46.76
CA GLY A 481 -19.05 11.42 -47.01
C GLY A 481 -20.46 11.08 -47.49
N SER A 482 -20.79 9.81 -47.66
CA SER A 482 -22.17 9.36 -47.98
C SER A 482 -22.93 9.01 -46.71
N PRO A 483 -24.16 9.53 -46.53
CA PRO A 483 -24.95 9.20 -45.34
C PRO A 483 -25.16 7.71 -45.18
N ILE A 484 -24.96 7.18 -43.96
CA ILE A 484 -25.37 5.82 -43.63
C ILE A 484 -26.84 5.88 -43.24
N ASP A 485 -27.69 5.23 -44.02
CA ASP A 485 -29.11 5.08 -43.70
C ASP A 485 -29.29 4.02 -42.59
N ALA A 486 -28.82 4.34 -41.40
CA ALA A 486 -29.11 3.59 -40.19
C ALA A 486 -30.55 3.91 -39.80
N SER A 487 -31.49 3.26 -40.43
CA SER A 487 -32.88 3.72 -40.63
C SER A 487 -33.74 3.71 -39.37
N THR A 488 -33.29 3.18 -38.23
CA THR A 488 -34.13 3.08 -37.02
C THR A 488 -33.41 3.70 -35.81
N LEU A 489 -34.02 4.71 -35.22
CA LEU A 489 -33.56 5.30 -33.96
C LEU A 489 -33.46 4.22 -32.87
N GLY A 490 -32.29 4.12 -32.24
CA GLY A 490 -32.07 3.21 -31.13
C GLY A 490 -31.68 1.77 -31.51
N GLU A 491 -31.67 1.42 -32.82
CA GLU A 491 -31.24 0.11 -33.27
C GLU A 491 -29.79 0.16 -33.76
N PRO A 492 -28.90 -0.74 -33.29
CA PRO A 492 -27.51 -0.77 -33.73
C PRO A 492 -27.37 -1.28 -35.17
N PHE A 493 -26.52 -0.62 -35.95
CA PHE A 493 -26.09 -1.04 -37.28
C PHE A 493 -24.58 -1.26 -37.29
N THR A 494 -24.13 -2.47 -37.60
CA THR A 494 -22.68 -2.75 -37.61
C THR A 494 -22.04 -2.30 -38.94
N VAL A 495 -21.05 -1.45 -38.86
CA VAL A 495 -20.26 -1.02 -40.02
C VAL A 495 -19.29 -2.12 -40.40
N MET A 496 -19.47 -2.69 -41.60
CA MET A 496 -18.70 -3.82 -42.11
C MET A 496 -17.58 -3.39 -43.08
N ASP A 497 -17.74 -2.23 -43.74
CA ASP A 497 -16.76 -1.76 -44.72
C ASP A 497 -15.48 -1.29 -44.00
N ARG A 498 -14.38 -1.89 -44.40
CA ARG A 498 -13.02 -1.59 -43.94
C ARG A 498 -12.09 -1.36 -45.12
N GLY A 499 -11.15 -0.43 -45.05
CA GLY A 499 -10.18 -0.16 -46.11
C GLY A 499 -9.24 0.99 -45.78
N GLU A 500 -8.15 1.08 -46.52
CA GLU A 500 -7.14 2.15 -46.29
C GLU A 500 -7.69 3.57 -46.52
N ASP A 501 -8.73 3.70 -47.36
CA ASP A 501 -9.33 5.00 -47.70
C ASP A 501 -10.80 5.09 -47.22
N VAL A 502 -11.20 4.21 -46.28
CA VAL A 502 -12.55 4.22 -45.74
C VAL A 502 -12.60 5.07 -44.48
N VAL A 503 -13.36 6.15 -44.52
CA VAL A 503 -13.52 7.08 -43.38
C VAL A 503 -14.96 7.02 -42.88
N LEU A 504 -15.14 6.72 -41.61
CA LEU A 504 -16.38 6.88 -40.88
C LEU A 504 -16.35 8.23 -40.17
N SER A 505 -17.30 9.10 -40.47
CA SER A 505 -17.44 10.39 -39.83
C SER A 505 -18.84 10.63 -39.34
N GLY A 506 -19.01 11.60 -38.43
CA GLY A 506 -20.33 11.89 -37.90
C GLY A 506 -20.33 12.93 -36.78
N VAL A 507 -21.42 12.92 -36.04
CA VAL A 507 -21.59 13.77 -34.88
C VAL A 507 -22.07 12.88 -33.72
N PHE A 508 -21.32 12.85 -32.63
CA PHE A 508 -21.71 12.12 -31.44
C PHE A 508 -22.99 12.70 -30.79
N ALA A 509 -23.54 12.00 -29.83
CA ALA A 509 -24.77 12.41 -29.13
C ALA A 509 -24.62 13.72 -28.36
N ASP A 510 -23.40 14.05 -27.89
CA ASP A 510 -23.06 15.32 -27.23
C ASP A 510 -22.89 16.49 -28.19
N GLY A 511 -22.92 16.23 -29.52
CA GLY A 511 -22.74 17.22 -30.57
C GLY A 511 -21.29 17.36 -31.07
N THR A 512 -20.36 16.59 -30.54
CA THR A 512 -18.96 16.61 -30.97
C THR A 512 -18.80 15.90 -32.32
N PRO A 513 -18.14 16.50 -33.34
CA PRO A 513 -17.86 15.83 -34.58
C PRO A 513 -16.71 14.84 -34.44
N PHE A 514 -16.76 13.74 -35.18
CA PHE A 514 -15.69 12.75 -35.24
C PHE A 514 -15.39 12.30 -36.68
N ASP A 515 -14.19 11.81 -36.91
CA ASP A 515 -13.77 11.08 -38.11
C ASP A 515 -12.75 10.02 -37.76
N PHE A 516 -12.99 8.77 -38.18
CA PHE A 516 -12.12 7.61 -37.99
C PHE A 516 -11.76 6.97 -39.32
N ASP A 517 -10.47 6.71 -39.53
CA ASP A 517 -9.96 5.92 -40.65
C ASP A 517 -10.22 4.42 -40.38
N LEU A 518 -11.12 3.77 -41.09
CA LEU A 518 -11.46 2.35 -40.91
C LEU A 518 -10.45 1.40 -41.57
N ASN A 519 -9.16 1.58 -41.29
CA ASN A 519 -8.09 0.79 -41.88
C ASN A 519 -7.94 -0.57 -41.18
N PRO A 520 -8.11 -1.73 -41.86
CA PRO A 520 -7.93 -3.04 -41.28
C PRO A 520 -6.49 -3.56 -41.28
N ASN A 521 -5.57 -2.86 -41.97
CA ASN A 521 -4.17 -3.23 -42.03
C ASN A 521 -3.43 -2.64 -40.81
N THR A 522 -2.72 -3.49 -40.08
CA THR A 522 -1.94 -3.05 -38.93
C THR A 522 -0.96 -1.96 -39.34
N PRO A 523 -1.09 -0.72 -38.86
CA PRO A 523 -0.15 0.33 -39.21
C PRO A 523 1.22 0.05 -38.57
N PRO A 524 2.29 0.61 -39.14
CA PRO A 524 3.60 0.59 -38.49
C PRO A 524 3.49 1.16 -37.06
N PRO A 525 4.30 0.70 -36.11
CA PRO A 525 4.35 1.29 -34.77
C PRO A 525 4.48 2.81 -34.85
N PHE A 526 3.70 3.55 -34.06
CA PHE A 526 3.68 5.02 -34.02
C PHE A 526 3.21 5.72 -35.29
N SER A 527 2.32 5.07 -36.08
CA SER A 527 1.65 5.77 -37.19
C SER A 527 0.52 6.66 -36.65
N SER A 528 0.28 7.81 -37.27
CA SER A 528 -0.86 8.70 -36.96
C SER A 528 -2.17 8.24 -37.63
N ARG A 529 -2.32 6.95 -37.92
CA ARG A 529 -3.48 6.39 -38.61
C ARG A 529 -4.27 5.51 -37.69
N ASP A 530 -5.59 5.66 -37.73
CA ASP A 530 -6.49 4.80 -37.00
C ASP A 530 -6.46 3.36 -37.54
N PHE A 531 -6.76 2.40 -36.70
CA PHE A 531 -6.79 0.97 -37.02
C PHE A 531 -8.06 0.32 -36.51
N PHE A 532 -8.79 -0.32 -37.41
CA PHE A 532 -9.98 -1.09 -37.08
C PHE A 532 -9.86 -2.50 -37.63
N ALA A 533 -9.49 -3.45 -36.77
CA ALA A 533 -9.30 -4.84 -37.16
C ALA A 533 -10.54 -5.42 -37.85
N SER A 534 -10.32 -6.33 -38.83
CA SER A 534 -11.42 -6.94 -39.59
C SER A 534 -12.41 -7.74 -38.75
N ASN A 535 -11.99 -8.18 -37.55
CA ASN A 535 -12.82 -8.91 -36.58
C ASN A 535 -13.14 -8.09 -35.32
N SER A 536 -12.81 -6.78 -35.26
CA SER A 536 -13.39 -5.88 -34.27
C SER A 536 -14.84 -5.56 -34.65
N THR A 537 -15.69 -5.40 -33.66
CA THR A 537 -17.10 -5.06 -33.87
C THR A 537 -17.29 -3.55 -33.73
N LEU A 538 -17.92 -2.91 -34.71
CA LEU A 538 -18.16 -1.47 -34.75
C LEU A 538 -19.66 -1.17 -35.01
N PRO A 539 -20.54 -1.31 -34.01
CA PRO A 539 -21.91 -0.87 -34.10
C PRO A 539 -21.99 0.66 -34.04
N ILE A 540 -22.88 1.22 -34.88
CA ILE A 540 -23.30 2.61 -34.75
C ILE A 540 -24.78 2.64 -34.38
N THR A 541 -25.15 3.53 -33.48
CA THR A 541 -26.54 3.68 -33.04
C THR A 541 -26.94 5.14 -33.17
N ARG A 542 -28.01 5.38 -33.97
CA ARG A 542 -28.56 6.72 -34.12
C ARG A 542 -29.45 7.06 -32.93
N VAL A 543 -29.11 8.16 -32.26
CA VAL A 543 -29.87 8.68 -31.11
C VAL A 543 -30.64 9.96 -31.49
N ALA A 544 -31.72 10.25 -30.77
CA ALA A 544 -32.47 11.47 -30.99
C ALA A 544 -31.63 12.67 -30.51
N VAL A 545 -31.63 13.73 -31.30
CA VAL A 545 -31.07 15.02 -30.83
C VAL A 545 -31.86 15.45 -29.61
N ALA A 546 -31.19 15.67 -28.47
CA ALA A 546 -31.80 16.29 -27.33
C ALA A 546 -32.15 17.74 -27.72
N VAL A 547 -33.42 17.98 -28.00
CA VAL A 547 -33.91 19.35 -28.20
C VAL A 547 -33.96 19.99 -26.82
N PRO A 548 -33.18 21.04 -26.55
CA PRO A 548 -33.30 21.75 -25.28
C PRO A 548 -34.74 22.23 -25.15
N GLU A 549 -35.40 21.92 -24.04
CA GLU A 549 -36.73 22.50 -23.77
C GLU A 549 -36.64 24.01 -23.92
N PRO A 550 -37.60 24.67 -24.62
CA PRO A 550 -37.56 26.11 -24.78
C PRO A 550 -37.78 26.73 -23.41
N GLY A 551 -36.68 27.00 -22.71
CA GLY A 551 -36.68 27.88 -21.54
C GLY A 551 -37.18 29.24 -21.99
N CYS A 552 -38.23 29.74 -21.38
CA CYS A 552 -38.76 31.07 -21.59
C CYS A 552 -37.66 32.13 -21.65
N GLY A 553 -37.38 32.62 -22.85
CA GLY A 553 -36.61 33.83 -23.11
C GLY A 553 -35.12 33.68 -23.31
N LEU A 554 -34.70 33.34 -24.53
CA LEU A 554 -33.51 33.94 -25.13
C LEU A 554 -33.63 33.95 -26.66
N THR A 555 -33.29 35.07 -27.24
CA THR A 555 -33.30 35.39 -28.67
C THR A 555 -32.38 34.46 -29.47
N LEU A 556 -32.84 33.94 -30.59
CA LEU A 556 -32.08 33.20 -31.58
C LEU A 556 -30.81 33.95 -31.98
N ALA A 557 -29.63 33.46 -31.57
CA ALA A 557 -28.39 33.74 -32.24
C ALA A 557 -28.17 32.67 -33.29
N THR A 558 -28.15 33.05 -34.55
CA THR A 558 -27.87 32.17 -35.68
C THR A 558 -26.46 31.60 -35.57
N MET A 559 -26.34 30.33 -35.24
CA MET A 559 -25.07 29.59 -35.33
C MET A 559 -24.76 29.36 -36.82
N SER A 560 -23.72 30.03 -37.30
CA SER A 560 -23.10 29.74 -38.58
C SER A 560 -22.23 28.48 -38.43
N LEU A 561 -22.63 27.40 -39.05
CA LEU A 561 -21.85 26.18 -39.19
C LEU A 561 -20.54 26.46 -39.96
N VAL A 562 -19.40 26.52 -39.29
CA VAL A 562 -18.11 26.60 -39.93
C VAL A 562 -17.58 25.18 -40.12
N LEU A 563 -17.72 24.66 -41.33
CA LEU A 563 -17.07 23.43 -41.77
C LEU A 563 -15.54 23.71 -41.85
N LEU A 564 -14.77 23.29 -40.87
CA LEU A 564 -13.31 23.31 -40.96
C LEU A 564 -12.83 22.06 -41.71
N VAL A 565 -12.69 22.18 -43.05
CA VAL A 565 -11.99 21.18 -43.84
C VAL A 565 -10.49 21.33 -43.56
N ARG A 566 -9.93 20.43 -42.78
CA ARG A 566 -8.47 20.28 -42.64
C ARG A 566 -7.90 19.82 -43.98
N ARG A 567 -7.22 20.71 -44.71
CA ARG A 567 -6.38 20.33 -45.85
C ARG A 567 -5.13 19.65 -45.27
N ARG A 568 -5.02 18.33 -45.47
CA ARG A 568 -3.73 17.62 -45.34
C ARG A 568 -2.73 18.21 -46.35
N ARG A 569 -1.60 18.67 -45.87
CA ARG A 569 -0.45 18.94 -46.73
C ARG A 569 0.25 17.62 -47.00
N ALA A 570 0.27 17.22 -48.27
CA ALA A 570 1.18 16.24 -48.78
C ALA A 570 2.61 16.79 -48.72
N LEU A 571 3.50 16.09 -48.08
CA LEU A 571 4.92 15.95 -48.42
C LEU A 571 5.40 14.63 -47.83
#